data_b02d48b22c850c407aebba9b4e0685a3
#
_entry.id   b02d48b22c850c407aebba9b4e0685a3
#
_cell.length_a   1.000
_cell.length_b   1.000
_cell.length_c   1.000
_cell.angle_alpha   90.00
_cell.angle_beta   90.00
_cell.angle_gamma   90.00
#
_symmetry.space_group_name_H-M   'P 1'
#
loop_
_entity.id
_entity.type
_entity.pdbx_description
1 polymer ?
#
loop_
_entity_poly.entity_id
_entity_poly.type
_entity_poly.pdbx_seq_one_letter_code
_entity_poly.pdbx_strand_id
1 'polypeptide(L)'
;MQVTANIMEHDSTIFDLIDKERKRQVEGIELIASENFTSPQVIQAVGSILTNKYAEGYPGKRYYGGCEVVDEVEDLARNRAAELFDAEYV
;
A
#
# COMPACT_ATOMS: atom_id res chain seq x y z
N MET A 1 9.59 16.78 12.87
CA MET A 1 9.02 15.50 13.30
C MET A 1 9.68 14.37 12.52
N GLN A 2 10.04 13.34 13.22
CA GLN A 2 10.62 12.17 12.59
C GLN A 2 9.55 11.12 12.38
N VAL A 3 9.29 10.75 11.16
CA VAL A 3 8.19 9.84 10.83
C VAL A 3 8.53 8.36 11.01
N THR A 4 9.81 8.04 11.14
CA THR A 4 10.27 6.66 11.27
C THR A 4 11.00 6.39 12.56
N ALA A 5 11.36 7.43 13.28
CA ALA A 5 12.11 7.27 14.49
C ALA A 5 11.19 7.00 15.66
N ASN A 6 11.75 6.42 16.66
CA ASN A 6 11.16 6.40 17.98
C ASN A 6 9.83 5.70 18.08
N ILE A 7 9.68 4.68 17.34
CA ILE A 7 8.62 3.76 17.66
C ILE A 7 9.09 3.05 18.90
N MET A 8 8.74 3.63 20.00
CA MET A 8 9.29 3.27 21.27
C MET A 8 8.62 2.07 21.85
N GLU A 9 7.34 1.99 21.61
CA GLU A 9 6.54 0.97 22.20
C GLU A 9 5.86 0.16 21.11
N HIS A 10 5.99 -1.12 21.24
CA HIS A 10 5.30 -2.05 20.38
C HIS A 10 3.91 -2.30 20.95
N ASP A 11 2.88 -1.98 20.20
CA ASP A 11 1.51 -2.31 20.59
C ASP A 11 1.26 -3.79 20.34
N SER A 12 1.58 -4.61 21.35
CA SER A 12 1.44 -6.06 21.22
C SER A 12 0.00 -6.50 21.02
N THR A 13 -0.96 -5.74 21.53
CA THR A 13 -2.37 -6.11 21.39
C THR A 13 -2.81 -6.18 19.94
N ILE A 14 -2.54 -5.13 19.18
CA ILE A 14 -2.91 -5.12 17.75
C ILE A 14 -2.04 -6.08 16.93
N PHE A 15 -0.75 -6.13 17.21
CA PHE A 15 0.14 -6.98 16.43
C PHE A 15 -0.05 -8.46 16.72
N ASP A 16 -0.46 -8.84 17.92
CA ASP A 16 -0.85 -10.21 18.23
C ASP A 16 -2.13 -10.59 17.46
N LEU A 17 -3.07 -9.66 17.34
CA LEU A 17 -4.27 -9.90 16.54
C LEU A 17 -3.97 -10.04 15.05
N ILE A 18 -3.06 -9.23 14.53
CA ILE A 18 -2.61 -9.34 13.14
C ILE A 18 -1.94 -10.69 12.89
N ASP A 19 -1.10 -11.14 13.82
CA ASP A 19 -0.46 -12.45 13.70
C ASP A 19 -1.47 -13.58 13.78
N LYS A 20 -2.49 -13.44 14.62
CA LYS A 20 -3.59 -14.40 14.73
C LYS A 20 -4.38 -14.48 13.42
N GLU A 21 -4.63 -13.33 12.77
CA GLU A 21 -5.29 -13.30 11.47
C GLU A 21 -4.43 -13.91 10.37
N ARG A 22 -3.12 -13.63 10.38
CA ARG A 22 -2.20 -14.27 9.46
C ARG A 22 -2.27 -15.79 9.57
N LYS A 23 -2.28 -16.29 10.78
CA LYS A 23 -2.37 -17.72 11.04
C LYS A 23 -3.70 -18.30 10.56
N ARG A 24 -4.79 -17.57 10.78
CA ARG A 24 -6.12 -17.97 10.29
C ARG A 24 -6.11 -18.11 8.77
N GLN A 25 -5.50 -17.15 8.07
CA GLN A 25 -5.43 -17.18 6.61
C GLN A 25 -4.57 -18.34 6.11
N VAL A 26 -3.46 -18.63 6.77
CA VAL A 26 -2.57 -19.73 6.38
C VAL A 26 -3.22 -21.10 6.61
N GLU A 27 -3.96 -21.26 7.69
CA GLU A 27 -4.55 -22.55 8.07
C GLU A 27 -5.92 -22.78 7.46
N GLY A 28 -6.57 -21.75 6.96
CA GLY A 28 -7.91 -21.85 6.40
C GLY A 28 -7.90 -22.05 4.88
N ILE A 29 -9.04 -22.51 4.38
CA ILE A 29 -9.31 -22.55 2.93
C ILE A 29 -10.35 -21.49 2.64
N GLU A 30 -10.01 -20.56 1.75
CA GLU A 30 -10.92 -19.46 1.38
C GLU A 30 -11.52 -19.72 0.03
N LEU A 31 -12.86 -19.82 -0.01
CA LEU A 31 -13.60 -20.11 -1.23
C LEU A 31 -14.39 -18.89 -1.74
N ILE A 32 -14.23 -17.73 -1.10
CA ILE A 32 -14.93 -16.51 -1.52
C ILE A 32 -14.16 -15.85 -2.64
N ALA A 33 -14.82 -15.70 -3.79
CA ALA A 33 -14.17 -15.15 -4.99
C ALA A 33 -13.72 -13.70 -4.85
N SER A 34 -14.25 -12.96 -3.89
CA SER A 34 -13.89 -11.56 -3.65
C SER A 34 -12.58 -11.37 -2.91
N GLU A 35 -12.00 -12.42 -2.36
CA GLU A 35 -10.76 -12.33 -1.61
C GLU A 35 -9.56 -12.69 -2.46
N ASN A 36 -8.46 -12.00 -2.22
CA ASN A 36 -7.22 -12.21 -2.94
C ASN A 36 -6.03 -12.08 -1.97
N PHE A 37 -5.15 -13.06 -2.01
CA PHE A 37 -3.93 -13.02 -1.22
C PHE A 37 -2.86 -12.28 -1.99
N THR A 38 -2.53 -11.09 -1.54
CA THR A 38 -1.52 -10.26 -2.18
C THR A 38 -0.12 -10.72 -1.79
N SER A 39 0.87 -10.33 -2.60
CA SER A 39 2.26 -10.61 -2.27
C SER A 39 2.70 -9.80 -1.04
N PRO A 40 3.73 -10.27 -0.30
CA PRO A 40 4.30 -9.48 0.79
C PRO A 40 4.76 -8.09 0.35
N GLN A 41 5.24 -7.94 -0.87
CA GLN A 41 5.67 -6.65 -1.39
C GLN A 41 4.53 -5.66 -1.55
N VAL A 42 3.36 -6.12 -1.97
CA VAL A 42 2.17 -5.27 -2.06
C VAL A 42 1.76 -4.79 -0.68
N ILE A 43 1.71 -5.71 0.29
CA ILE A 43 1.37 -5.36 1.68
C ILE A 43 2.38 -4.35 2.23
N GLN A 44 3.66 -4.56 1.96
CA GLN A 44 4.73 -3.68 2.43
C GLN A 44 4.62 -2.28 1.82
N ALA A 45 4.27 -2.18 0.55
CA ALA A 45 4.08 -0.89 -0.11
C ALA A 45 2.87 -0.14 0.46
N VAL A 46 1.76 -0.83 0.66
CA VAL A 46 0.54 -0.24 1.21
C VAL A 46 0.75 0.23 2.64
N GLY A 47 1.49 -0.53 3.45
CA GLY A 47 1.80 -0.18 4.83
C GLY A 47 3.07 0.67 4.98
N SER A 48 3.49 1.37 3.96
CA SER A 48 4.70 2.18 3.98
C SER A 48 4.42 3.63 4.39
N ILE A 49 5.49 4.40 4.43
CA ILE A 49 5.46 5.82 4.74
C ILE A 49 4.59 6.63 3.75
N LEU A 50 4.32 6.09 2.57
CA LEU A 50 3.41 6.71 1.60
C LEU A 50 2.02 6.96 2.21
N THR A 51 1.64 6.17 3.20
CA THR A 51 0.39 6.33 3.95
C THR A 51 0.24 7.72 4.56
N ASN A 52 1.35 8.39 4.86
CA ASN A 52 1.33 9.71 5.49
C ASN A 52 1.01 10.85 4.51
N LYS A 53 1.11 10.61 3.21
CA LYS A 53 1.02 11.70 2.25
C LYS A 53 -0.38 11.83 1.67
N TYR A 54 -0.98 12.96 1.90
CA TYR A 54 -2.23 13.37 1.28
C TYR A 54 -1.94 13.93 -0.12
N ALA A 55 -2.52 13.35 -1.15
CA ALA A 55 -2.15 13.66 -2.53
C ALA A 55 -3.38 13.85 -3.42
N GLU A 56 -4.30 14.72 -3.00
CA GLU A 56 -5.47 15.03 -3.80
C GLU A 56 -5.07 15.64 -5.13
N GLY A 57 -5.67 15.15 -6.20
CA GLY A 57 -5.37 15.56 -7.56
C GLY A 57 -4.69 14.44 -8.35
N TYR A 58 -3.92 14.84 -9.35
CA TYR A 58 -3.23 13.93 -10.25
C TYR A 58 -1.76 14.33 -10.38
N PRO A 59 -0.89 13.44 -10.86
CA PRO A 59 0.52 13.80 -11.07
C PRO A 59 0.68 15.09 -11.86
N GLY A 60 1.45 16.01 -11.31
CA GLY A 60 1.66 17.32 -11.90
C GLY A 60 0.51 18.31 -11.72
N LYS A 61 -0.61 17.85 -11.16
CA LYS A 61 -1.82 18.68 -10.96
C LYS A 61 -2.39 18.43 -9.57
N ARG A 62 -1.59 18.67 -8.56
CA ARG A 62 -1.98 18.47 -7.17
C ARG A 62 -2.54 19.74 -6.54
N TYR A 63 -3.41 19.56 -5.59
CA TYR A 63 -3.92 20.67 -4.80
C TYR A 63 -2.96 21.10 -3.71
N TYR A 64 -2.02 20.23 -3.34
CA TYR A 64 -1.07 20.47 -2.25
C TYR A 64 0.35 20.13 -2.70
N GLY A 65 1.34 20.74 -2.02
CA GLY A 65 2.74 20.50 -2.31
C GLY A 65 3.28 19.20 -1.70
N GLY A 66 4.50 18.88 -2.06
CA GLY A 66 5.19 17.72 -1.50
C GLY A 66 4.81 16.40 -2.14
N CYS A 67 4.31 16.42 -3.36
CA CYS A 67 3.83 15.21 -4.05
C CYS A 67 4.79 14.69 -5.10
N GLU A 68 6.02 15.18 -5.14
CA GLU A 68 6.99 14.83 -6.19
C GLU A 68 7.21 13.31 -6.27
N VAL A 69 7.36 12.66 -5.12
CA VAL A 69 7.59 11.22 -5.08
C VAL A 69 6.29 10.44 -5.32
N VAL A 70 5.19 10.91 -4.76
CA VAL A 70 3.88 10.27 -4.99
C VAL A 70 3.51 10.34 -6.47
N ASP A 71 3.85 11.43 -7.14
CA ASP A 71 3.65 11.55 -8.59
C ASP A 71 4.40 10.45 -9.34
N GLU A 72 5.65 10.18 -8.97
CA GLU A 72 6.43 9.10 -9.57
C GLU A 72 5.82 7.73 -9.29
N VAL A 73 5.30 7.52 -8.07
CA VAL A 73 4.64 6.25 -7.71
C VAL A 73 3.40 6.04 -8.58
N GLU A 74 2.56 7.05 -8.72
CA GLU A 74 1.35 6.93 -9.54
C GLU A 74 1.67 6.76 -11.01
N ASP A 75 2.66 7.48 -11.53
CA ASP A 75 3.08 7.32 -12.92
C ASP A 75 3.62 5.91 -13.17
N LEU A 76 4.41 5.38 -12.24
CA LEU A 76 4.92 4.02 -12.32
C LEU A 76 3.77 3.01 -12.35
N ALA A 77 2.79 3.17 -11.47
CA ALA A 77 1.64 2.28 -11.42
C ALA A 77 0.84 2.30 -12.73
N ARG A 78 0.60 3.49 -13.27
CA ARG A 78 -0.13 3.62 -14.55
C ARG A 78 0.64 3.02 -15.70
N ASN A 79 1.94 3.27 -15.77
CA ASN A 79 2.79 2.74 -16.85
C ASN A 79 2.86 1.21 -16.79
N ARG A 80 2.98 0.64 -15.60
CA ARG A 80 3.00 -0.81 -15.44
C ARG A 80 1.67 -1.45 -15.77
N ALA A 81 0.55 -0.82 -15.40
CA ALA A 81 -0.77 -1.32 -15.75
C ALA A 81 -0.99 -1.26 -17.26
N ALA A 82 -0.59 -0.16 -17.91
CA ALA A 82 -0.70 -0.03 -19.35
C ALA A 82 0.10 -1.12 -20.08
N GLU A 83 1.30 -1.39 -19.61
CA GLU A 83 2.15 -2.43 -20.18
C GLU A 83 1.54 -3.82 -19.97
N LEU A 84 1.08 -4.11 -18.74
CA LEU A 84 0.52 -5.41 -18.40
C LEU A 84 -0.72 -5.76 -19.23
N PHE A 85 -1.58 -4.79 -19.45
CA PHE A 85 -2.85 -4.99 -20.17
C PHE A 85 -2.80 -4.56 -21.63
N ASP A 86 -1.64 -4.14 -22.11
CA ASP A 86 -1.48 -3.60 -23.47
C ASP A 86 -2.53 -2.53 -23.76
N ALA A 87 -2.67 -1.61 -22.79
CA ALA A 87 -3.68 -0.56 -22.84
C ALA A 87 -3.04 0.79 -23.17
N GLU A 88 -3.74 1.59 -23.96
CA GLU A 88 -3.31 2.94 -24.30
C GLU A 88 -3.59 3.91 -23.15
N TYR A 89 -4.68 3.70 -22.43
CA TYR A 89 -5.11 4.57 -21.34
C TYR A 89 -5.31 3.78 -20.05
N VAL A 90 -4.84 4.36 -18.98
CA VAL A 90 -4.98 3.82 -17.63
C VAL A 90 -5.24 4.96 -16.65
#